data_39da3c3fed73236dd028de19b4e865b5
#
_entry.id   39da3c3fed73236dd028de19b4e865b5
#
_cell.length_a   1.000
_cell.length_b   1.000
_cell.length_c   1.000
_cell.angle_alpha   90.00
_cell.angle_beta   90.00
_cell.angle_gamma   90.00
#
_symmetry.space_group_name_H-M   'P 1'
#
loop_
_entity.id
_entity.type
_entity.pdbx_description
1 polymer ?
#
loop_
_entity_poly.entity_id
_entity_poly.type
_entity_poly.pdbx_seq_one_letter_code
_entity_poly.pdbx_strand_id
1 'polypeptide(L)'
;MREYKILTDSTTDLSPQLVAQTGVTVLPMTYTIGEKSYRNDPEETDLSSGDFYDMLRGGAMSTTSQINVETFREVAGKMARDGFDVLYVGFSSGLSGTFNSARIAFEDLSAEYPEHKFLAVDSLCASMGEGLLVYHAAQQQKAGRSIEETARWLEENKLHLAHWFTVDDLNHLKRGGRVSGGGGVFGGETPHADVSLLVSELCSLLYPPPPPLGARP
;
A
#
# COMPACT_ATOMS: atom_id res chain seq x y z
N MET A 1 -1.16 -19.15 21.45
CA MET A 1 -0.91 -18.29 20.27
C MET A 1 -1.23 -16.88 20.74
N ARG A 2 -0.33 -15.89 20.51
CA ARG A 2 -0.61 -14.49 20.86
C ARG A 2 -1.56 -13.91 19.83
N GLU A 3 -2.46 -13.03 20.26
CA GLU A 3 -3.28 -12.24 19.35
C GLU A 3 -2.43 -11.24 18.59
N TYR A 4 -2.80 -10.94 17.36
CA TYR A 4 -2.10 -9.96 16.54
C TYR A 4 -3.07 -8.94 15.92
N LYS A 5 -2.54 -7.78 15.57
CA LYS A 5 -3.25 -6.74 14.84
C LYS A 5 -2.77 -6.70 13.40
N ILE A 6 -3.71 -6.45 12.50
CA ILE A 6 -3.40 -6.19 11.09
C ILE A 6 -3.33 -4.69 10.91
N LEU A 7 -2.18 -4.21 10.44
CA LEU A 7 -1.88 -2.84 10.12
C LEU A 7 -1.77 -2.72 8.59
N THR A 8 -2.30 -1.67 8.03
CA THR A 8 -2.18 -1.34 6.61
C THR A 8 -2.11 0.17 6.45
N ASP A 9 -2.07 0.67 5.24
CA ASP A 9 -2.10 2.10 4.95
C ASP A 9 -3.28 2.49 4.05
N SER A 10 -3.52 3.77 3.92
CA SER A 10 -4.72 4.28 3.24
C SER A 10 -4.71 4.11 1.72
N THR A 11 -3.62 3.61 1.13
CA THR A 11 -3.58 3.29 -0.31
C THR A 11 -4.39 2.05 -0.67
N THR A 12 -4.89 1.32 0.34
CA THR A 12 -5.84 0.20 0.16
C THR A 12 -7.19 0.61 -0.41
N ASP A 13 -7.56 1.90 -0.32
CA ASP A 13 -8.88 2.43 -0.68
C ASP A 13 -10.05 1.67 -0.03
N LEU A 14 -9.83 1.11 1.17
CA LEU A 14 -10.88 0.44 1.94
C LEU A 14 -11.90 1.45 2.44
N SER A 15 -13.18 1.15 2.21
CA SER A 15 -14.25 1.97 2.78
C SER A 15 -14.30 1.86 4.31
N PRO A 16 -14.86 2.86 5.03
CA PRO A 16 -15.04 2.79 6.49
C PRO A 16 -15.76 1.52 6.94
N GLN A 17 -16.74 1.06 6.14
CA GLN A 17 -17.49 -0.15 6.42
C GLN A 17 -16.61 -1.41 6.37
N LEU A 18 -15.71 -1.50 5.37
CA LEU A 18 -14.77 -2.62 5.26
C LEU A 18 -13.71 -2.59 6.36
N VAL A 19 -13.22 -1.40 6.73
CA VAL A 19 -12.32 -1.22 7.87
C VAL A 19 -12.98 -1.72 9.16
N ALA A 20 -14.20 -1.29 9.44
CA ALA A 20 -14.97 -1.74 10.61
C ALA A 20 -15.24 -3.26 10.57
N GLN A 21 -15.59 -3.80 9.41
CA GLN A 21 -15.86 -5.22 9.23
C GLN A 21 -14.61 -6.08 9.42
N THR A 22 -13.47 -5.64 8.93
CA THR A 22 -12.20 -6.38 9.01
C THR A 22 -11.51 -6.22 10.35
N GLY A 23 -11.68 -5.07 11.01
CA GLY A 23 -11.02 -4.72 12.27
C GLY A 23 -9.54 -4.36 12.09
N VAL A 24 -9.12 -4.03 10.86
CA VAL A 24 -7.76 -3.60 10.56
C VAL A 24 -7.51 -2.16 10.99
N THR A 25 -6.27 -1.83 11.27
CA THR A 25 -5.84 -0.45 11.52
C THR A 25 -5.26 0.12 10.24
N VAL A 26 -5.78 1.27 9.80
CA VAL A 26 -5.32 1.95 8.59
C VAL A 26 -4.49 3.17 8.99
N LEU A 27 -3.23 3.22 8.54
CA LEU A 27 -2.38 4.40 8.68
C LEU A 27 -2.68 5.39 7.56
N PRO A 28 -3.06 6.63 7.86
CA PRO A 28 -3.32 7.63 6.85
C PRO A 28 -2.01 8.09 6.19
N MET A 29 -1.97 8.08 4.87
CA MET A 29 -0.96 8.81 4.13
C MET A 29 -1.27 10.31 4.15
N THR A 30 -0.25 11.12 3.93
CA THR A 30 -0.40 12.57 3.80
C THR A 30 -0.20 12.98 2.35
N TYR A 31 -1.03 13.88 1.88
CA TYR A 31 -0.85 14.57 0.60
C TYR A 31 -0.96 16.09 0.80
N THR A 32 -0.33 16.84 -0.11
CA THR A 32 -0.30 18.30 -0.06
C THR A 32 -0.85 18.87 -1.37
N ILE A 33 -1.72 19.86 -1.28
CA ILE A 33 -2.21 20.67 -2.40
C ILE A 33 -1.86 22.12 -2.10
N GLY A 34 -1.02 22.73 -2.94
CA GLY A 34 -0.49 24.06 -2.65
C GLY A 34 0.35 24.05 -1.36
N GLU A 35 -0.04 24.85 -0.37
CA GLU A 35 0.62 24.95 0.94
C GLU A 35 -0.08 24.11 2.03
N LYS A 36 -1.21 23.49 1.72
CA LYS A 36 -2.03 22.77 2.71
C LYS A 36 -1.82 21.27 2.61
N SER A 37 -1.56 20.64 3.76
CA SER A 37 -1.47 19.19 3.90
C SER A 37 -2.77 18.61 4.42
N TYR A 38 -3.10 17.42 3.94
CA TYR A 38 -4.31 16.67 4.26
C TYR A 38 -3.94 15.23 4.57
N ARG A 39 -4.69 14.60 5.46
CA ARG A 39 -4.61 13.15 5.67
C ARG A 39 -5.57 12.45 4.72
N ASN A 40 -5.08 11.40 4.10
CA ASN A 40 -5.92 10.46 3.37
C ASN A 40 -6.33 9.35 4.34
N ASP A 41 -7.52 9.43 4.89
CA ASP A 41 -8.07 8.42 5.78
C ASP A 41 -9.42 7.90 5.24
N PRO A 42 -9.84 6.68 5.63
CA PRO A 42 -11.07 6.08 5.10
C PRO A 42 -12.35 6.90 5.36
N GLU A 43 -12.37 7.70 6.42
CA GLU A 43 -13.49 8.56 6.78
C GLU A 43 -13.50 9.91 6.03
N GLU A 44 -12.46 10.18 5.24
CA GLU A 44 -12.30 11.44 4.48
C GLU A 44 -12.41 12.71 5.36
N THR A 45 -11.81 12.65 6.55
CA THR A 45 -12.01 13.67 7.59
C THR A 45 -11.47 15.05 7.23
N ASP A 46 -10.37 15.13 6.45
CA ASP A 46 -9.74 16.41 6.09
C ASP A 46 -10.28 16.96 4.77
N LEU A 47 -10.59 16.12 3.79
CA LEU A 47 -11.10 16.50 2.47
C LEU A 47 -11.80 15.29 1.83
N SER A 48 -12.98 15.51 1.27
CA SER A 48 -13.69 14.45 0.53
C SER A 48 -12.98 14.11 -0.77
N SER A 49 -13.09 12.85 -1.21
CA SER A 49 -12.56 12.40 -2.51
C SER A 49 -13.14 13.21 -3.66
N GLY A 50 -14.44 13.58 -3.57
CA GLY A 50 -15.11 14.44 -4.57
C GLY A 50 -14.42 15.78 -4.71
N ASP A 51 -14.25 16.50 -3.59
CA ASP A 51 -13.59 17.82 -3.58
C ASP A 51 -12.13 17.72 -4.02
N PHE A 52 -11.41 16.66 -3.59
CA PHE A 52 -10.03 16.40 -4.02
C PHE A 52 -9.92 16.33 -5.54
N TYR A 53 -10.74 15.50 -6.18
CA TYR A 53 -10.70 15.34 -7.63
C TYR A 53 -11.18 16.58 -8.37
N ASP A 54 -12.13 17.33 -7.82
CA ASP A 54 -12.57 18.60 -8.41
C ASP A 54 -11.46 19.66 -8.39
N MET A 55 -10.68 19.72 -7.30
CA MET A 55 -9.50 20.59 -7.23
C MET A 55 -8.45 20.18 -8.30
N LEU A 56 -8.19 18.89 -8.48
CA LEU A 56 -7.24 18.41 -9.50
C LEU A 56 -7.73 18.73 -10.91
N ARG A 57 -9.01 18.54 -11.22
CA ARG A 57 -9.62 18.93 -12.49
C ARG A 57 -9.55 20.44 -12.72
N GLY A 58 -9.61 21.23 -11.65
CA GLY A 58 -9.39 22.67 -11.65
C GLY A 58 -7.93 23.09 -11.87
N GLY A 59 -7.00 22.14 -12.01
CA GLY A 59 -5.59 22.39 -12.25
C GLY A 59 -4.70 22.41 -11.00
N ALA A 60 -5.25 22.11 -9.83
CA ALA A 60 -4.42 21.97 -8.64
C ALA A 60 -3.45 20.78 -8.74
N MET A 61 -2.28 20.94 -8.14
CA MET A 61 -1.25 19.92 -8.12
C MET A 61 -1.19 19.31 -6.72
N SER A 62 -1.22 17.98 -6.64
CA SER A 62 -1.00 17.26 -5.40
C SER A 62 0.32 16.51 -5.39
N THR A 63 0.94 16.41 -4.21
CA THR A 63 2.09 15.57 -3.93
C THR A 63 1.83 14.71 -2.71
N THR A 64 2.32 13.49 -2.68
CA THR A 64 2.16 12.56 -1.56
C THR A 64 3.46 12.39 -0.79
N SER A 65 3.34 12.16 0.52
CA SER A 65 4.45 11.79 1.39
C SER A 65 4.27 10.35 1.84
N GLN A 66 5.35 9.56 1.77
CA GLN A 66 5.36 8.22 2.35
C GLN A 66 5.17 8.27 3.87
N ILE A 67 4.62 7.21 4.46
CA ILE A 67 4.59 7.05 5.92
C ILE A 67 6.03 6.78 6.37
N ASN A 68 6.49 7.52 7.35
CA ASN A 68 7.86 7.45 7.83
C ASN A 68 8.06 6.36 8.91
N VAL A 69 9.31 6.05 9.22
CA VAL A 69 9.71 5.04 10.20
C VAL A 69 9.12 5.32 11.59
N GLU A 70 9.13 6.59 12.01
CA GLU A 70 8.68 6.98 13.34
C GLU A 70 7.18 6.72 13.54
N THR A 71 6.35 7.02 12.54
CA THR A 71 4.92 6.71 12.57
C THR A 71 4.67 5.21 12.76
N PHE A 72 5.42 4.36 12.05
CA PHE A 72 5.31 2.91 12.24
C PHE A 72 5.78 2.48 13.64
N ARG A 73 6.89 3.04 14.14
CA ARG A 73 7.38 2.76 15.50
C ARG A 73 6.35 3.13 16.55
N GLU A 74 5.74 4.30 16.44
CA GLU A 74 4.73 4.77 17.37
C GLU A 74 3.52 3.84 17.42
N VAL A 75 2.93 3.55 16.25
CA VAL A 75 1.68 2.79 16.16
C VAL A 75 1.92 1.31 16.48
N ALA A 76 2.89 0.67 15.85
CA ALA A 76 3.18 -0.75 16.08
C ALA A 76 3.78 -0.99 17.48
N GLY A 77 4.60 -0.07 17.98
CA GLY A 77 5.11 -0.12 19.34
C GLY A 77 4.01 0.03 20.39
N LYS A 78 3.00 0.87 20.14
CA LYS A 78 1.80 0.91 20.99
C LYS A 78 1.07 -0.43 20.97
N MET A 79 0.88 -1.05 19.81
CA MET A 79 0.22 -2.36 19.72
C MET A 79 0.98 -3.43 20.49
N ALA A 80 2.32 -3.43 20.46
CA ALA A 80 3.14 -4.34 21.24
C ALA A 80 2.98 -4.11 22.74
N ARG A 81 3.02 -2.85 23.21
CA ARG A 81 2.75 -2.52 24.62
C ARG A 81 1.35 -2.93 25.07
N ASP A 82 0.37 -2.93 24.16
CA ASP A 82 -0.99 -3.41 24.42
C ASP A 82 -1.08 -4.96 24.37
N GLY A 83 0.03 -5.67 24.11
CA GLY A 83 0.14 -7.13 24.17
C GLY A 83 -0.07 -7.86 22.85
N PHE A 84 -0.10 -7.18 21.72
CA PHE A 84 -0.34 -7.74 20.39
C PHE A 84 0.94 -7.90 19.56
N ASP A 85 0.98 -8.96 18.76
CA ASP A 85 1.89 -9.03 17.59
C ASP A 85 1.33 -8.16 16.46
N VAL A 86 2.16 -7.78 15.48
CA VAL A 86 1.74 -6.86 14.40
C VAL A 86 2.08 -7.43 13.02
N LEU A 87 1.06 -7.54 12.16
CA LEU A 87 1.21 -7.87 10.74
C LEU A 87 0.89 -6.63 9.91
N TYR A 88 1.88 -6.10 9.21
CA TYR A 88 1.67 -5.03 8.23
C TYR A 88 1.53 -5.63 6.82
N VAL A 89 0.47 -5.25 6.13
CA VAL A 89 0.28 -5.52 4.70
C VAL A 89 0.27 -4.17 4.02
N GLY A 90 1.25 -3.91 3.18
CA GLY A 90 1.49 -2.55 2.70
C GLY A 90 1.52 -2.41 1.20
N PHE A 91 1.41 -1.17 0.77
CA PHE A 91 1.51 -0.72 -0.60
C PHE A 91 2.80 -1.19 -1.27
N SER A 92 2.72 -1.48 -2.56
CA SER A 92 3.88 -1.96 -3.34
C SER A 92 5.15 -1.15 -3.11
N SER A 93 6.23 -1.83 -2.74
CA SER A 93 7.56 -1.22 -2.60
C SER A 93 8.11 -0.65 -3.91
N GLY A 94 7.59 -1.12 -5.05
CA GLY A 94 7.90 -0.57 -6.38
C GLY A 94 7.32 0.82 -6.63
N LEU A 95 6.31 1.23 -5.85
CA LEU A 95 5.59 2.50 -6.02
C LEU A 95 5.86 3.51 -4.90
N SER A 96 6.22 3.04 -3.69
CA SER A 96 6.42 3.88 -2.51
C SER A 96 7.48 3.34 -1.57
N GLY A 97 8.19 4.24 -0.90
CA GLY A 97 9.12 3.90 0.19
C GLY A 97 8.42 3.52 1.50
N THR A 98 7.08 3.58 1.59
CA THR A 98 6.31 3.30 2.82
C THR A 98 6.59 1.90 3.36
N PHE A 99 6.60 0.88 2.48
CA PHE A 99 6.92 -0.50 2.89
C PHE A 99 8.32 -0.61 3.52
N ASN A 100 9.33 0.04 2.94
CA ASN A 100 10.68 0.03 3.50
C ASN A 100 10.75 0.74 4.86
N SER A 101 9.97 1.82 5.06
CA SER A 101 9.85 2.49 6.37
C SER A 101 9.28 1.55 7.43
N ALA A 102 8.25 0.78 7.09
CA ALA A 102 7.67 -0.24 7.97
C ALA A 102 8.69 -1.32 8.33
N ARG A 103 9.45 -1.82 7.34
CA ARG A 103 10.47 -2.85 7.54
C ARG A 103 11.55 -2.40 8.53
N ILE A 104 12.06 -1.17 8.35
CA ILE A 104 13.05 -0.59 9.27
C ILE A 104 12.48 -0.46 10.69
N ALA A 105 11.27 0.08 10.82
CA ALA A 105 10.60 0.22 12.12
C ALA A 105 10.41 -1.14 12.81
N PHE A 106 10.06 -2.18 12.06
CA PHE A 106 9.82 -3.53 12.60
C PHE A 106 11.11 -4.25 13.00
N GLU A 107 12.24 -3.98 12.32
CA GLU A 107 13.56 -4.44 12.75
C GLU A 107 13.91 -3.84 14.12
N ASP A 108 13.74 -2.52 14.29
CA ASP A 108 13.99 -1.83 15.56
C ASP A 108 13.07 -2.32 16.68
N LEU A 109 11.74 -2.43 16.39
CA LEU A 109 10.77 -2.90 17.36
C LEU A 109 10.97 -4.36 17.76
N SER A 110 11.45 -5.21 16.85
CA SER A 110 11.79 -6.61 17.18
C SER A 110 12.96 -6.71 18.15
N ALA A 111 13.90 -5.75 18.10
CA ALA A 111 14.99 -5.67 19.08
C ALA A 111 14.50 -5.11 20.43
N GLU A 112 13.56 -4.15 20.41
CA GLU A 112 13.00 -3.53 21.62
C GLU A 112 12.00 -4.44 22.34
N TYR A 113 11.21 -5.21 21.60
CA TYR A 113 10.16 -6.13 22.11
C TYR A 113 10.38 -7.57 21.58
N PRO A 114 11.43 -8.27 22.04
CA PRO A 114 11.82 -9.58 21.49
C PRO A 114 10.80 -10.70 21.69
N GLU A 115 9.83 -10.51 22.58
CA GLU A 115 8.72 -11.45 22.80
C GLU A 115 7.56 -11.26 21.81
N HIS A 116 7.54 -10.14 21.05
CA HIS A 116 6.53 -9.83 20.05
C HIS A 116 7.03 -10.12 18.64
N LYS A 117 6.09 -10.38 17.73
CA LYS A 117 6.35 -10.57 16.31
C LYS A 117 5.88 -9.37 15.51
N PHE A 118 6.76 -8.89 14.65
CA PHE A 118 6.48 -7.81 13.72
C PHE A 118 6.77 -8.35 12.31
N LEU A 119 5.71 -8.61 11.54
CA LEU A 119 5.82 -9.15 10.19
C LEU A 119 5.30 -8.13 9.18
N ALA A 120 6.00 -7.95 8.08
CA ALA A 120 5.60 -7.07 7.00
C ALA A 120 5.52 -7.85 5.68
N VAL A 121 4.41 -7.70 4.97
CA VAL A 121 4.17 -8.29 3.66
C VAL A 121 4.04 -7.17 2.64
N ASP A 122 4.94 -7.15 1.66
CA ASP A 122 4.82 -6.29 0.49
C ASP A 122 3.74 -6.86 -0.43
N SER A 123 2.63 -6.13 -0.57
CA SER A 123 1.51 -6.61 -1.37
C SER A 123 1.84 -6.75 -2.85
N LEU A 124 2.82 -5.97 -3.34
CA LEU A 124 3.08 -5.74 -4.77
C LEU A 124 1.84 -5.26 -5.52
N CYS A 125 0.91 -4.65 -4.80
CA CYS A 125 -0.37 -4.16 -5.30
C CYS A 125 -0.55 -2.66 -5.00
N ALA A 126 -1.59 -2.11 -5.60
CA ALA A 126 -2.07 -0.75 -5.36
C ALA A 126 -3.59 -0.77 -5.17
N SER A 127 -4.15 0.23 -4.46
CA SER A 127 -5.60 0.44 -4.34
C SER A 127 -6.32 -0.84 -3.87
N MET A 128 -7.45 -1.16 -4.46
CA MET A 128 -8.26 -2.34 -4.11
C MET A 128 -7.54 -3.69 -4.26
N GLY A 129 -6.44 -3.77 -5.03
CA GLY A 129 -5.61 -4.98 -5.07
C GLY A 129 -4.92 -5.24 -3.73
N GLU A 130 -4.36 -4.21 -3.12
CA GLU A 130 -3.84 -4.24 -1.75
C GLU A 130 -4.98 -4.46 -0.75
N GLY A 131 -6.09 -3.71 -0.88
CA GLY A 131 -7.27 -3.86 -0.04
C GLY A 131 -7.83 -5.29 -0.03
N LEU A 132 -7.80 -6.00 -1.16
CA LEU A 132 -8.23 -7.40 -1.24
C LEU A 132 -7.28 -8.32 -0.46
N LEU A 133 -5.96 -8.11 -0.52
CA LEU A 133 -5.01 -8.86 0.32
C LEU A 133 -5.24 -8.61 1.80
N VAL A 134 -5.47 -7.37 2.19
CA VAL A 134 -5.79 -6.99 3.59
C VAL A 134 -7.09 -7.66 4.04
N TYR A 135 -8.11 -7.67 3.19
CA TYR A 135 -9.35 -8.39 3.46
C TYR A 135 -9.10 -9.89 3.70
N HIS A 136 -8.30 -10.53 2.85
CA HIS A 136 -7.93 -11.94 3.03
C HIS A 136 -7.12 -12.17 4.29
N ALA A 137 -6.19 -11.28 4.66
CA ALA A 137 -5.46 -11.35 5.92
C ALA A 137 -6.43 -11.37 7.11
N ALA A 138 -7.46 -10.49 7.11
CA ALA A 138 -8.47 -10.46 8.14
C ALA A 138 -9.33 -11.74 8.17
N GLN A 139 -9.61 -12.35 7.00
CA GLN A 139 -10.31 -13.66 6.96
C GLN A 139 -9.45 -14.79 7.54
N GLN A 140 -8.14 -14.83 7.25
CA GLN A 140 -7.23 -15.80 7.85
C GLN A 140 -7.18 -15.65 9.38
N GLN A 141 -7.10 -14.41 9.86
CA GLN A 141 -7.13 -14.10 11.30
C GLN A 141 -8.43 -14.59 11.95
N LYS A 142 -9.59 -14.29 11.35
CA LYS A 142 -10.91 -14.74 11.82
C LYS A 142 -11.05 -16.27 11.81
N ALA A 143 -10.35 -16.95 10.92
CA ALA A 143 -10.28 -18.41 10.87
C ALA A 143 -9.33 -19.01 11.92
N GLY A 144 -8.74 -18.18 12.80
CA GLY A 144 -7.87 -18.61 13.88
C GLY A 144 -6.43 -18.94 13.45
N ARG A 145 -5.98 -18.48 12.29
CA ARG A 145 -4.61 -18.65 11.82
C ARG A 145 -3.65 -17.79 12.63
N SER A 146 -2.44 -18.29 12.85
CA SER A 146 -1.36 -17.51 13.44
C SER A 146 -0.89 -16.40 12.54
N ILE A 147 -0.16 -15.43 13.10
CA ILE A 147 0.44 -14.34 12.33
C ILE A 147 1.39 -14.87 11.23
N GLU A 148 2.17 -15.91 11.52
CA GLU A 148 3.10 -16.53 10.57
C GLU A 148 2.36 -17.29 9.46
N GLU A 149 1.29 -18.03 9.82
CA GLU A 149 0.48 -18.72 8.82
C GLU A 149 -0.21 -17.72 7.88
N THR A 150 -0.71 -16.61 8.43
CA THR A 150 -1.34 -15.54 7.64
C THR A 150 -0.32 -14.85 6.75
N ALA A 151 0.83 -14.46 7.28
CA ALA A 151 1.89 -13.83 6.48
C ALA A 151 2.38 -14.75 5.36
N ARG A 152 2.59 -16.03 5.65
CA ARG A 152 2.99 -17.03 4.65
C ARG A 152 1.92 -17.17 3.56
N TRP A 153 0.65 -17.29 3.95
CA TRP A 153 -0.45 -17.38 3.00
C TRP A 153 -0.49 -16.17 2.06
N LEU A 154 -0.29 -14.96 2.59
CA LEU A 154 -0.24 -13.74 1.80
C LEU A 154 0.94 -13.76 0.80
N GLU A 155 2.14 -14.14 1.26
CA GLU A 155 3.32 -14.26 0.40
C GLU A 155 3.12 -15.27 -0.75
N GLU A 156 2.48 -16.40 -0.46
CA GLU A 156 2.21 -17.46 -1.46
C GLU A 156 1.11 -17.06 -2.45
N ASN A 157 0.20 -16.15 -2.07
CA ASN A 157 -0.99 -15.84 -2.86
C ASN A 157 -0.99 -14.44 -3.50
N LYS A 158 -0.16 -13.50 -3.05
CA LYS A 158 -0.16 -12.13 -3.57
C LYS A 158 0.01 -12.01 -5.08
N LEU A 159 0.76 -12.90 -5.71
CA LEU A 159 0.95 -12.93 -7.16
C LEU A 159 -0.20 -13.66 -7.93
N HIS A 160 -1.15 -14.26 -7.21
CA HIS A 160 -2.34 -14.85 -7.80
C HIS A 160 -3.51 -13.87 -7.89
N LEU A 161 -3.34 -12.67 -7.34
CA LEU A 161 -4.34 -11.60 -7.47
C LEU A 161 -4.27 -10.99 -8.87
N ALA A 162 -5.36 -11.10 -9.62
CA ALA A 162 -5.54 -10.38 -10.87
C ALA A 162 -6.31 -9.10 -10.60
N HIS A 163 -5.62 -7.96 -10.55
CA HIS A 163 -6.26 -6.65 -10.44
C HIS A 163 -6.01 -5.83 -11.71
N TRP A 164 -7.08 -5.25 -12.22
CA TRP A 164 -7.05 -4.38 -13.39
C TRP A 164 -7.36 -2.96 -12.93
N PHE A 165 -6.59 -2.00 -13.40
CA PHE A 165 -6.79 -0.60 -13.06
C PHE A 165 -6.53 0.28 -14.28
N THR A 166 -7.09 1.48 -14.25
CA THR A 166 -6.87 2.52 -15.23
C THR A 166 -6.66 3.86 -14.53
N VAL A 167 -6.16 4.84 -15.25
CA VAL A 167 -5.99 6.22 -14.78
C VAL A 167 -6.56 7.19 -15.80
N ASP A 168 -7.11 8.30 -15.31
CA ASP A 168 -7.68 9.34 -16.17
C ASP A 168 -6.60 10.18 -16.85
N ASP A 169 -5.48 10.46 -16.19
CA ASP A 169 -4.38 11.31 -16.69
C ASP A 169 -3.01 10.71 -16.34
N LEU A 170 -2.34 10.21 -17.35
CA LEU A 170 -0.97 9.70 -17.29
C LEU A 170 0.05 10.75 -16.87
N ASN A 171 -0.18 12.02 -17.22
CA ASN A 171 0.72 13.10 -16.84
C ASN A 171 0.77 13.27 -15.32
N HIS A 172 -0.29 12.95 -14.61
CA HIS A 172 -0.30 12.97 -13.15
C HIS A 172 0.72 11.96 -12.57
N LEU A 173 0.70 10.72 -13.05
CA LEU A 173 1.66 9.68 -12.63
C LEU A 173 3.11 10.00 -13.05
N LYS A 174 3.30 10.57 -14.25
CA LYS A 174 4.60 11.03 -14.75
C LYS A 174 5.17 12.13 -13.85
N ARG A 175 4.37 13.13 -13.49
CA ARG A 175 4.77 14.20 -12.56
C ARG A 175 5.13 13.63 -11.17
N GLY A 176 4.44 12.60 -10.74
CA GLY A 176 4.72 11.88 -9.49
C GLY A 176 5.96 10.97 -9.55
N GLY A 177 6.58 10.80 -10.72
CA GLY A 177 7.75 9.93 -10.90
C GLY A 177 7.44 8.43 -10.85
N ARG A 178 6.17 8.01 -11.00
CA ARG A 178 5.72 6.60 -11.03
C ARG A 178 5.65 6.02 -12.44
N VAL A 179 5.89 6.84 -13.44
CA VAL A 179 6.03 6.44 -14.85
C VAL A 179 7.31 7.04 -15.40
N SER A 180 8.13 6.22 -16.05
CA SER A 180 9.38 6.67 -16.67
C SER A 180 9.10 7.61 -17.84
N GLY A 181 9.99 8.60 -18.07
CA GLY A 181 9.85 9.57 -19.17
C GLY A 181 9.85 8.95 -20.58
N GLY A 182 10.25 7.66 -20.72
CA GLY A 182 10.24 6.92 -21.97
C GLY A 182 8.84 6.47 -22.43
N GLY A 183 7.92 6.24 -21.49
CA GLY A 183 6.53 5.89 -21.81
C GLY A 183 5.73 7.06 -22.41
N GLY A 184 6.20 8.30 -22.28
CA GLY A 184 5.54 9.48 -22.81
C GLY A 184 5.98 9.89 -24.23
N VAL A 185 6.95 9.20 -24.84
CA VAL A 185 7.50 9.57 -26.16
C VAL A 185 6.66 9.04 -27.33
N PHE A 186 5.77 8.08 -27.07
CA PHE A 186 4.85 7.54 -28.10
C PHE A 186 3.44 8.15 -28.07
N GLY A 187 3.24 9.21 -27.30
CA GLY A 187 1.99 9.95 -27.18
C GLY A 187 1.72 10.85 -28.40
N GLY A 188 1.46 10.25 -29.54
CA GLY A 188 0.76 10.89 -30.67
C GLY A 188 -0.73 10.58 -30.52
N GLU A 189 -1.51 11.57 -30.16
CA GLU A 189 -2.95 11.80 -30.45
C GLU A 189 -4.00 10.69 -30.18
N THR A 190 -3.68 9.53 -29.55
CA THR A 190 -4.68 8.54 -29.18
C THR A 190 -4.61 8.15 -27.70
N PRO A 191 -5.64 8.46 -26.91
CA PRO A 191 -5.68 8.16 -25.45
C PRO A 191 -5.55 6.66 -25.11
N HIS A 192 -5.81 5.77 -26.06
CA HIS A 192 -5.86 4.32 -25.82
C HIS A 192 -4.51 3.60 -25.96
N ALA A 193 -3.56 4.15 -26.71
CA ALA A 193 -2.23 3.53 -26.85
C ALA A 193 -1.39 3.65 -25.57
N ASP A 194 -1.59 4.72 -24.82
CA ASP A 194 -0.84 5.02 -23.61
C ASP A 194 -1.24 4.10 -22.42
N VAL A 195 -2.51 3.68 -22.38
CA VAL A 195 -3.03 2.82 -21.30
C VAL A 195 -2.43 1.42 -21.36
N SER A 196 -2.25 0.84 -22.54
CA SER A 196 -1.67 -0.50 -22.69
C SER A 196 -0.19 -0.53 -22.30
N LEU A 197 0.56 0.54 -22.59
CA LEU A 197 1.96 0.67 -22.20
C LEU A 197 2.10 0.87 -20.69
N LEU A 198 1.23 1.66 -20.10
CA LEU A 198 1.17 1.91 -18.66
C LEU A 198 0.83 0.63 -17.88
N VAL A 199 -0.16 -0.13 -18.34
CA VAL A 199 -0.52 -1.42 -17.75
C VAL A 199 0.69 -2.37 -17.83
N SER A 200 1.43 -2.37 -18.93
CA SER A 200 2.65 -3.19 -19.07
C SER A 200 3.78 -2.74 -18.14
N GLU A 201 4.06 -1.43 -18.03
CA GLU A 201 5.10 -0.90 -17.12
C GLU A 201 4.71 -1.05 -15.64
N LEU A 202 3.49 -0.73 -15.26
CA LEU A 202 3.02 -0.95 -13.89
C LEU A 202 2.88 -2.44 -13.55
N CYS A 203 2.45 -3.29 -14.48
CA CYS A 203 2.49 -4.73 -14.30
C CYS A 203 3.93 -5.24 -14.11
N SER A 204 4.92 -4.71 -14.82
CA SER A 204 6.31 -5.11 -14.63
C SER A 204 6.91 -4.59 -13.31
N LEU A 205 6.41 -3.48 -12.78
CA LEU A 205 6.76 -2.96 -11.45
C LEU A 205 6.05 -3.72 -10.32
N LEU A 206 4.79 -4.08 -10.54
CA LEU A 206 3.96 -4.85 -9.59
C LEU A 206 4.27 -6.35 -9.63
N TYR A 207 4.67 -6.87 -10.80
CA TYR A 207 5.01 -8.27 -11.05
C TYR A 207 6.36 -8.33 -11.77
N PRO A 208 7.49 -8.18 -11.06
CA PRO A 208 8.78 -8.35 -11.69
C PRO A 208 8.84 -9.75 -12.32
N PRO A 209 9.39 -9.90 -13.54
CA PRO A 209 9.52 -11.21 -14.16
C PRO A 209 10.27 -12.16 -13.23
N PRO A 210 9.88 -13.43 -13.15
CA PRO A 210 10.59 -14.39 -12.35
C PRO A 210 12.06 -14.38 -12.76
N PRO A 211 13.00 -14.56 -11.80
CA PRO A 211 14.41 -14.64 -12.12
C PRO A 211 14.65 -15.73 -13.19
N PRO A 212 15.60 -15.53 -14.12
CA PRO A 212 15.86 -16.49 -15.19
C PRO A 212 16.14 -17.86 -14.58
N LEU A 213 15.49 -18.89 -15.12
CA LEU A 213 15.67 -20.28 -14.72
C LEU A 213 17.18 -20.61 -14.75
N GLY A 214 17.80 -20.74 -13.57
CA GLY A 214 19.22 -21.05 -13.41
C GLY A 214 20.01 -20.15 -12.46
N ALA A 215 19.48 -19.04 -12.00
CA ALA A 215 20.07 -18.27 -10.90
C ALA A 215 19.72 -18.97 -9.57
N ARG A 216 20.57 -19.88 -9.12
CA ARG A 216 20.54 -20.36 -7.73
C ARG A 216 21.24 -19.33 -6.83
N PRO A 217 20.76 -19.17 -5.57
CA PRO A 217 21.43 -18.31 -4.60
C PRO A 217 22.85 -18.78 -4.29
#